data_72146479fa7ee6cd7186191da0d80e68
#
_entry.id   72146479fa7ee6cd7186191da0d80e68
#
_cell.length_a   1.000
_cell.length_b   1.000
_cell.length_c   1.000
_cell.angle_alpha   90.00
_cell.angle_beta   90.00
_cell.angle_gamma   90.00
#
_symmetry.space_group_name_H-M   'P 1'
#
loop_
_entity.id
_entity.type
_entity.pdbx_description
1 polymer ?
#
loop_
_entity_poly.entity_id
_entity_poly.type
_entity_poly.pdbx_seq_one_letter_code
_entity_poly.pdbx_strand_id
1 'polypeptide(L)'
;MCIRFVVNNDDLITGFNFDIDLTVWTHRVILEKDRFFIGILRPDGAYHSYHGVNRNGNAATLLYVHPARKAKWAAENAQTPAGTIQISDLTEQFIRGNLSFDEVSGLLEKKEMIYAPDASMQALLSDASGRVMILEPGIGYRIERRRYSLLSNYSILEPASTKPFLVPGDDRYERAEKRLENADEQ
;
A
#
# COMPACT_ATOMS: atom_id res chain seq x y z
N MET A 1 -3.35 11.99 -7.05
CA MET A 1 -3.49 10.53 -7.30
C MET A 1 -2.10 9.90 -7.38
N CYS A 2 -1.93 8.68 -6.86
CA CYS A 2 -0.63 8.09 -6.57
C CYS A 2 -0.28 6.92 -7.49
N ILE A 3 1.01 6.58 -7.57
CA ILE A 3 1.48 5.33 -8.18
C ILE A 3 2.68 4.81 -7.39
N ARG A 4 2.72 3.51 -7.21
CA ARG A 4 3.77 2.77 -6.52
C ARG A 4 4.33 1.71 -7.45
N PHE A 5 5.66 1.59 -7.51
CA PHE A 5 6.31 0.50 -8.22
C PHE A 5 7.42 -0.16 -7.40
N VAL A 6 7.68 -1.41 -7.74
CA VAL A 6 8.85 -2.18 -7.32
C VAL A 6 9.47 -2.74 -8.59
N VAL A 7 10.77 -2.55 -8.77
CA VAL A 7 11.56 -3.19 -9.83
C VAL A 7 12.55 -4.14 -9.18
N ASN A 8 12.58 -5.36 -9.65
CA ASN A 8 13.34 -6.46 -9.08
C ASN A 8 14.26 -7.03 -10.17
N ASN A 9 15.38 -6.37 -10.36
CA ASN A 9 16.47 -6.76 -11.25
C ASN A 9 17.67 -7.16 -10.39
N ASP A 10 18.90 -6.72 -10.75
CA ASP A 10 20.10 -6.94 -9.96
C ASP A 10 19.99 -6.28 -8.58
N ASP A 11 19.35 -5.10 -8.55
CA ASP A 11 18.96 -4.38 -7.34
C ASP A 11 17.44 -4.33 -7.19
N LEU A 12 16.97 -4.25 -5.94
CA LEU A 12 15.58 -3.98 -5.63
C LEU A 12 15.35 -2.47 -5.55
N ILE A 13 14.69 -1.92 -6.55
CA ILE A 13 14.34 -0.50 -6.61
C ILE A 13 12.87 -0.33 -6.30
N THR A 14 12.56 0.62 -5.45
CA THR A 14 11.19 0.95 -5.09
C THR A 14 10.95 2.45 -5.24
N GLY A 15 9.84 2.82 -5.87
CA GLY A 15 9.46 4.21 -6.08
C GLY A 15 7.99 4.46 -5.81
N PHE A 16 7.72 5.68 -5.38
CA PHE A 16 6.39 6.14 -5.03
C PHE A 16 6.18 7.59 -5.45
N ASN A 17 5.20 7.84 -6.31
CA ASN A 17 4.69 9.18 -6.53
C ASN A 17 3.50 9.41 -5.59
N PHE A 18 3.68 10.34 -4.66
CA PHE A 18 2.69 10.69 -3.65
C PHE A 18 2.05 12.03 -4.01
N ASP A 19 0.90 11.94 -4.66
CA ASP A 19 0.14 13.09 -5.15
C ASP A 19 -1.09 13.29 -4.26
N ILE A 20 -0.93 14.12 -3.24
CA ILE A 20 -1.96 14.49 -2.27
C ILE A 20 -2.19 15.99 -2.30
N ASP A 21 -3.38 16.41 -1.90
CA ASP A 21 -3.69 17.81 -1.69
C ASP A 21 -3.09 18.30 -0.36
N LEU A 22 -2.01 19.07 -0.45
CA LEU A 22 -1.30 19.58 0.71
C LEU A 22 -2.09 20.64 1.50
N THR A 23 -3.19 21.13 0.97
CA THR A 23 -4.10 22.04 1.69
C THR A 23 -5.04 21.28 2.61
N VAL A 24 -5.26 20.00 2.36
CA VAL A 24 -6.16 19.12 3.12
C VAL A 24 -5.38 18.20 4.06
N TRP A 25 -4.22 17.69 3.60
CA TRP A 25 -3.48 16.64 4.31
C TRP A 25 -2.18 17.17 4.92
N THR A 26 -2.12 17.22 6.23
CA THR A 26 -0.86 17.50 6.95
C THR A 26 0.03 16.27 6.92
N HIS A 27 1.26 16.42 6.43
CA HIS A 27 2.21 15.32 6.28
C HIS A 27 3.58 15.69 6.81
N ARG A 28 4.39 14.68 7.11
CA ARG A 28 5.80 14.79 7.48
C ARG A 28 6.62 13.64 6.93
N VAL A 29 7.87 13.93 6.57
CA VAL A 29 8.91 12.91 6.46
C VAL A 29 9.50 12.70 7.84
N ILE A 30 9.42 11.49 8.36
CA ILE A 30 9.87 11.12 9.69
C ILE A 30 11.05 10.16 9.54
N LEU A 31 12.20 10.57 10.07
CA LEU A 31 13.42 9.78 10.11
C LEU A 31 13.60 9.23 11.52
N GLU A 32 13.69 7.92 11.63
CA GLU A 32 14.03 7.21 12.86
C GLU A 32 15.32 6.40 12.63
N LYS A 33 15.90 5.85 13.69
CA LYS A 33 17.18 5.13 13.62
C LYS A 33 17.20 4.02 12.55
N ASP A 34 16.10 3.30 12.40
CA ASP A 34 16.02 2.07 11.60
C ASP A 34 15.03 2.15 10.44
N ARG A 35 14.41 3.31 10.24
CA ARG A 35 13.40 3.50 9.19
C ARG A 35 13.19 4.97 8.87
N PHE A 36 12.66 5.19 7.67
CA PHE A 36 12.01 6.46 7.35
C PHE A 36 10.58 6.19 6.86
N PHE A 37 9.69 7.14 7.07
CA PHE A 37 8.36 7.08 6.50
C PHE A 37 7.75 8.47 6.27
N ILE A 38 6.81 8.52 5.33
CA ILE A 38 5.94 9.67 5.14
C ILE A 38 4.69 9.41 5.98
N GLY A 39 4.49 10.24 6.99
CA GLY A 39 3.34 10.17 7.89
C GLY A 39 2.29 11.20 7.51
N ILE A 40 1.03 10.80 7.57
CA ILE A 40 -0.14 11.68 7.46
C ILE A 40 -0.74 11.85 8.85
N LEU A 41 -1.01 13.10 9.25
CA LEU A 41 -1.70 13.41 10.50
C LEU A 41 -3.15 12.93 10.42
N ARG A 42 -3.54 12.08 11.36
CA ARG A 42 -4.90 11.52 11.43
C ARG A 42 -5.72 12.20 12.55
N PRO A 43 -7.05 11.99 12.60
CA PRO A 43 -7.92 12.57 13.63
C PRO A 43 -7.53 12.24 15.08
N ASP A 44 -6.81 11.15 15.31
CA ASP A 44 -6.27 10.77 16.62
C ASP A 44 -5.07 11.65 17.07
N GLY A 45 -4.64 12.59 16.23
CA GLY A 45 -3.51 13.47 16.49
C GLY A 45 -2.13 12.85 16.24
N ALA A 46 -2.05 11.61 15.73
CA ALA A 46 -0.81 10.93 15.42
C ALA A 46 -0.49 10.95 13.90
N TYR A 47 0.81 10.84 13.58
CA TYR A 47 1.25 10.64 12.20
C TYR A 47 1.33 9.14 11.91
N HIS A 48 0.44 8.66 11.06
CA HIS A 48 0.43 7.26 10.60
C HIS A 48 1.20 7.09 9.30
N SER A 49 1.89 5.95 9.16
CA SER A 49 2.75 5.67 8.01
C SER A 49 1.94 5.39 6.75
N TYR A 50 2.13 6.20 5.71
CA TYR A 50 1.53 5.98 4.39
C TYR A 50 2.50 5.35 3.40
N HIS A 51 3.77 5.70 3.50
CA HIS A 51 4.87 5.09 2.75
C HIS A 51 6.08 5.06 3.64
N GLY A 52 6.80 3.96 3.62
CA GLY A 52 8.03 3.86 4.40
C GLY A 52 8.89 2.68 4.01
N VAL A 53 10.15 2.76 4.46
CA VAL A 53 11.13 1.69 4.34
C VAL A 53 11.91 1.56 5.64
N ASN A 54 12.24 0.35 6.02
CA ASN A 54 13.09 0.07 7.18
C ASN A 54 14.43 -0.53 6.77
N ARG A 55 15.35 -0.62 7.74
CA ARG A 55 16.72 -1.13 7.51
C ARG A 55 16.77 -2.60 7.08
N ASN A 56 15.70 -3.37 7.26
CA ASN A 56 15.61 -4.76 6.82
C ASN A 56 15.21 -4.87 5.34
N GLY A 57 15.03 -3.74 4.65
CA GLY A 57 14.60 -3.69 3.25
C GLY A 57 13.09 -3.89 3.06
N ASN A 58 12.30 -3.90 4.14
CA ASN A 58 10.85 -3.89 4.03
C ASN A 58 10.39 -2.50 3.61
N ALA A 59 9.64 -2.40 2.54
CA ALA A 59 9.00 -1.17 2.09
C ALA A 59 7.49 -1.40 1.88
N ALA A 60 6.69 -0.45 2.31
CA ALA A 60 5.25 -0.52 2.14
C ALA A 60 4.64 0.84 1.82
N THR A 61 3.51 0.82 1.11
CA THR A 61 2.79 2.02 0.70
C THR A 61 1.30 1.77 0.75
N LEU A 62 0.57 2.71 1.33
CA LEU A 62 -0.89 2.81 1.23
C LEU A 62 -1.27 3.74 0.08
N LEU A 63 -2.24 3.35 -0.73
CA LEU A 63 -2.82 4.16 -1.78
C LEU A 63 -4.34 4.19 -1.63
N TYR A 64 -4.92 5.37 -1.82
CA TYR A 64 -6.37 5.50 -1.93
C TYR A 64 -6.90 4.68 -3.10
N VAL A 65 -8.02 4.01 -2.87
CA VAL A 65 -8.78 3.28 -3.88
C VAL A 65 -10.28 3.53 -3.64
N HIS A 66 -11.09 3.51 -4.70
CA HIS A 66 -12.54 3.50 -4.51
C HIS A 66 -12.94 2.25 -3.70
N PRO A 67 -13.79 2.38 -2.65
CA PRO A 67 -14.08 1.25 -1.77
C PRO A 67 -14.65 0.06 -2.54
N ALA A 68 -14.09 -1.12 -2.32
CA ALA A 68 -14.64 -2.36 -2.84
C ALA A 68 -16.00 -2.65 -2.18
N ARG A 69 -16.98 -3.13 -2.95
CA ARG A 69 -18.37 -3.31 -2.51
C ARG A 69 -18.51 -4.22 -1.28
N LYS A 70 -17.61 -5.19 -1.14
CA LYS A 70 -17.66 -6.17 -0.03
C LYS A 70 -16.75 -5.79 1.14
N ALA A 71 -15.97 -4.74 1.02
CA ALA A 71 -15.02 -4.37 2.07
C ALA A 71 -15.77 -3.82 3.30
N LYS A 72 -15.26 -4.20 4.46
CA LYS A 72 -15.72 -3.69 5.75
C LYS A 72 -14.85 -2.53 6.20
N TRP A 73 -15.39 -1.71 7.09
CA TRP A 73 -14.73 -0.58 7.69
C TRP A 73 -14.58 -0.79 9.19
N ALA A 74 -13.46 -0.36 9.75
CA ALA A 74 -13.36 -0.23 11.19
C ALA A 74 -14.30 0.88 11.68
N ALA A 75 -14.82 0.74 12.88
CA ALA A 75 -15.60 1.81 13.49
C ALA A 75 -14.68 2.85 14.13
N GLU A 76 -15.07 4.12 14.09
CA GLU A 76 -14.34 5.19 14.77
C GLU A 76 -14.28 4.93 16.28
N ASN A 77 -13.12 5.15 16.88
CA ASN A 77 -12.87 5.03 18.31
C ASN A 77 -13.22 3.66 18.92
N ALA A 78 -13.36 2.63 18.12
CA ALA A 78 -13.63 1.27 18.57
C ALA A 78 -12.42 0.36 18.40
N GLN A 79 -12.34 -0.67 19.21
CA GLN A 79 -11.35 -1.72 19.01
C GLN A 79 -11.62 -2.46 17.69
N THR A 80 -10.56 -2.78 16.97
CA THR A 80 -10.66 -3.62 15.76
C THR A 80 -11.36 -4.93 16.09
N PRO A 81 -12.43 -5.30 15.37
CA PRO A 81 -13.19 -6.51 15.67
C PRO A 81 -12.31 -7.77 15.66
N ALA A 82 -12.60 -8.73 16.53
CA ALA A 82 -11.90 -10.00 16.55
C ALA A 82 -11.97 -10.68 15.18
N GLY A 83 -10.89 -11.27 14.72
CA GLY A 83 -10.80 -11.91 13.40
C GLY A 83 -10.61 -10.93 12.23
N THR A 84 -10.45 -9.62 12.50
CA THR A 84 -10.13 -8.64 11.46
C THR A 84 -8.79 -7.96 11.70
N ILE A 85 -8.26 -7.27 10.68
CA ILE A 85 -7.09 -6.41 10.77
C ILE A 85 -7.25 -5.21 9.84
N GLN A 86 -6.97 -4.01 10.34
CA GLN A 86 -6.98 -2.82 9.52
C GLN A 86 -5.75 -2.82 8.59
N ILE A 87 -5.94 -2.50 7.32
CA ILE A 87 -4.84 -2.45 6.34
C ILE A 87 -3.80 -1.40 6.71
N SER A 88 -4.20 -0.29 7.31
CA SER A 88 -3.31 0.76 7.80
C SER A 88 -2.39 0.24 8.90
N ASP A 89 -2.94 -0.45 9.90
CA ASP A 89 -2.17 -1.02 11.01
C ASP A 89 -1.21 -2.09 10.53
N LEU A 90 -1.68 -2.99 9.65
CA LEU A 90 -0.84 -4.04 9.07
C LEU A 90 0.35 -3.45 8.33
N THR A 91 0.11 -2.44 7.50
CA THR A 91 1.14 -1.74 6.74
C THR A 91 2.13 -1.02 7.65
N GLU A 92 1.65 -0.34 8.67
CA GLU A 92 2.49 0.34 9.64
C GLU A 92 3.36 -0.64 10.44
N GLN A 93 2.80 -1.76 10.92
CA GLN A 93 3.57 -2.79 11.64
C GLN A 93 4.68 -3.40 10.75
N PHE A 94 4.42 -3.56 9.45
CA PHE A 94 5.41 -4.02 8.50
C PHE A 94 6.53 -2.99 8.29
N ILE A 95 6.22 -1.70 8.11
CA ILE A 95 7.21 -0.62 8.01
C ILE A 95 8.03 -0.51 9.30
N ARG A 96 7.40 -0.68 10.45
CA ARG A 96 8.07 -0.66 11.76
C ARG A 96 9.00 -1.86 11.99
N GLY A 97 8.90 -2.90 11.16
CA GLY A 97 9.66 -4.14 11.31
C GLY A 97 9.14 -5.05 12.42
N ASN A 98 7.94 -4.78 12.93
CA ASN A 98 7.25 -5.62 13.92
C ASN A 98 6.63 -6.86 13.29
N LEU A 99 6.41 -6.84 11.97
CA LEU A 99 5.95 -7.97 11.17
C LEU A 99 6.91 -8.20 10.00
N SER A 100 7.30 -9.43 9.81
CA SER A 100 7.96 -9.91 8.60
C SER A 100 6.95 -10.16 7.49
N PHE A 101 7.43 -10.36 6.27
CA PHE A 101 6.58 -10.70 5.12
C PHE A 101 5.77 -11.97 5.34
N ASP A 102 6.39 -13.00 5.94
CA ASP A 102 5.73 -14.30 6.21
C ASP A 102 4.70 -14.21 7.35
N GLU A 103 4.96 -13.37 8.37
CA GLU A 103 3.98 -13.10 9.43
C GLU A 103 2.76 -12.34 8.91
N VAL A 104 2.95 -11.39 7.99
CA VAL A 104 1.83 -10.74 7.30
C VAL A 104 1.00 -11.77 6.55
N SER A 105 1.64 -12.64 5.75
CA SER A 105 0.94 -13.72 5.04
C SER A 105 0.12 -14.60 5.98
N GLY A 106 0.74 -15.07 7.08
CA GLY A 106 0.06 -15.92 8.06
C GLY A 106 -1.07 -15.21 8.82
N LEU A 107 -1.03 -13.89 8.98
CA LEU A 107 -2.13 -13.09 9.52
C LEU A 107 -3.31 -13.03 8.54
N LEU A 108 -3.05 -12.84 7.25
CA LEU A 108 -4.08 -12.74 6.21
C LEU A 108 -4.82 -14.06 5.95
N GLU A 109 -4.22 -15.20 6.29
CA GLU A 109 -4.90 -16.50 6.28
C GLU A 109 -5.94 -16.63 7.40
N LYS A 110 -5.79 -15.86 8.49
CA LYS A 110 -6.58 -15.99 9.72
C LYS A 110 -7.51 -14.82 9.97
N LYS A 111 -7.23 -13.66 9.36
CA LYS A 111 -7.94 -12.41 9.61
C LYS A 111 -8.44 -11.80 8.32
N GLU A 112 -9.65 -11.28 8.37
CA GLU A 112 -10.21 -10.47 7.30
C GLU A 112 -9.60 -9.06 7.32
N MET A 113 -9.13 -8.61 6.17
CA MET A 113 -8.59 -7.25 5.97
C MET A 113 -9.74 -6.25 5.82
N ILE A 114 -9.70 -5.18 6.62
CA ILE A 114 -10.72 -4.12 6.60
C ILE A 114 -10.07 -2.73 6.39
N TYR A 115 -10.87 -1.78 5.95
CA TYR A 115 -10.45 -0.38 5.87
C TYR A 115 -10.34 0.27 7.26
N ALA A 116 -9.50 1.29 7.36
CA ALA A 116 -9.53 2.23 8.47
C ALA A 116 -10.86 3.01 8.48
N PRO A 117 -11.25 3.64 9.61
CA PRO A 117 -12.55 4.33 9.69
C PRO A 117 -12.71 5.47 8.67
N ASP A 118 -11.63 6.10 8.29
CA ASP A 118 -11.58 7.38 7.58
C ASP A 118 -11.01 7.30 6.15
N ALA A 119 -10.51 6.13 5.72
CA ALA A 119 -9.93 6.00 4.38
C ALA A 119 -10.02 4.59 3.80
N SER A 120 -10.49 4.49 2.56
CA SER A 120 -10.39 3.28 1.75
C SER A 120 -9.03 3.21 1.09
N MET A 121 -8.19 2.27 1.52
CA MET A 121 -6.83 2.11 1.07
C MET A 121 -6.57 0.68 0.59
N GLN A 122 -5.68 0.56 -0.37
CA GLN A 122 -4.98 -0.66 -0.73
C GLN A 122 -3.49 -0.50 -0.44
N ALA A 123 -2.74 -1.60 -0.39
CA ALA A 123 -1.32 -1.53 -0.08
C ALA A 123 -0.48 -2.38 -1.01
N LEU A 124 0.77 -1.94 -1.21
CA LEU A 124 1.83 -2.75 -1.79
C LEU A 124 2.97 -2.82 -0.77
N LEU A 125 3.29 -4.04 -0.35
CA LEU A 125 4.42 -4.37 0.50
C LEU A 125 5.50 -5.03 -0.34
N SER A 126 6.77 -4.76 -0.04
CA SER A 126 7.90 -5.49 -0.62
C SER A 126 8.97 -5.73 0.43
N ASP A 127 9.68 -6.85 0.33
CA ASP A 127 10.83 -7.18 1.17
C ASP A 127 12.16 -7.15 0.40
N ALA A 128 13.26 -7.22 1.11
CA ALA A 128 14.61 -7.20 0.52
C ALA A 128 14.89 -8.37 -0.44
N SER A 129 14.10 -9.44 -0.42
CA SER A 129 14.23 -10.58 -1.34
C SER A 129 13.49 -10.36 -2.68
N GLY A 130 12.81 -9.24 -2.85
CA GLY A 130 12.04 -8.90 -4.04
C GLY A 130 10.65 -9.53 -4.10
N ARG A 131 10.15 -10.10 -2.98
CA ARG A 131 8.76 -10.51 -2.87
C ARG A 131 7.87 -9.29 -2.73
N VAL A 132 6.74 -9.31 -3.40
CA VAL A 132 5.74 -8.25 -3.36
C VAL A 132 4.41 -8.82 -2.92
N MET A 133 3.68 -8.10 -2.07
CA MET A 133 2.33 -8.43 -1.66
C MET A 133 1.42 -7.24 -1.95
N ILE A 134 0.38 -7.48 -2.76
CA ILE A 134 -0.69 -6.51 -3.04
C ILE A 134 -1.85 -6.87 -2.14
N LEU A 135 -2.34 -5.89 -1.39
CA LEU A 135 -3.39 -6.04 -0.38
C LEU A 135 -4.57 -5.18 -0.72
N GLU A 136 -5.77 -5.77 -0.84
CA GLU A 136 -6.98 -5.08 -1.25
C GLU A 136 -8.16 -5.52 -0.35
N PRO A 137 -8.56 -4.73 0.67
CA PRO A 137 -9.65 -5.07 1.56
C PRO A 137 -10.96 -5.36 0.81
N GLY A 138 -11.65 -6.45 1.20
CA GLY A 138 -12.88 -6.92 0.57
C GLY A 138 -12.72 -7.64 -0.76
N ILE A 139 -11.50 -7.70 -1.30
CA ILE A 139 -11.14 -8.43 -2.52
C ILE A 139 -10.18 -9.57 -2.17
N GLY A 140 -9.07 -9.27 -1.49
CA GLY A 140 -8.09 -10.26 -1.10
C GLY A 140 -6.65 -9.76 -1.15
N TYR A 141 -5.73 -10.69 -1.39
CA TYR A 141 -4.31 -10.35 -1.56
C TYR A 141 -3.66 -11.26 -2.60
N ARG A 142 -2.53 -10.80 -3.13
CA ARG A 142 -1.67 -11.55 -4.05
C ARG A 142 -0.22 -11.39 -3.66
N ILE A 143 0.49 -12.51 -3.58
CA ILE A 143 1.96 -12.54 -3.44
C ILE A 143 2.55 -12.82 -4.81
N GLU A 144 3.54 -12.02 -5.20
CA GLU A 144 4.24 -12.19 -6.46
C GLU A 144 5.73 -11.88 -6.32
N ARG A 145 6.51 -12.40 -7.24
CA ARG A 145 7.90 -12.04 -7.45
C ARG A 145 8.12 -11.91 -8.95
N ARG A 146 7.97 -10.70 -9.45
CA ARG A 146 8.09 -10.37 -10.87
C ARG A 146 9.22 -9.40 -11.06
N ARG A 147 9.64 -9.20 -12.30
CA ARG A 147 10.60 -8.18 -12.70
C ARG A 147 10.14 -6.80 -12.23
N TYR A 148 8.86 -6.50 -12.33
CA TYR A 148 8.26 -5.31 -11.73
C TYR A 148 6.84 -5.59 -11.22
N SER A 149 6.44 -4.80 -10.23
CA SER A 149 5.07 -4.75 -9.70
C SER A 149 4.62 -3.30 -9.61
N LEU A 150 3.37 -3.05 -9.94
CA LEU A 150 2.74 -1.73 -9.94
C LEU A 150 1.46 -1.74 -9.12
N LEU A 151 1.19 -0.60 -8.45
CA LEU A 151 -0.07 -0.30 -7.80
C LEU A 151 -0.46 1.14 -8.10
N SER A 152 -1.71 1.37 -8.48
CA SER A 152 -2.28 2.70 -8.73
C SER A 152 -3.57 2.87 -7.92
N ASN A 153 -4.43 3.81 -8.25
CA ASN A 153 -5.63 4.11 -7.49
C ASN A 153 -6.87 3.28 -7.89
N TYR A 154 -6.65 2.08 -8.41
CA TYR A 154 -7.70 1.10 -8.66
C TYR A 154 -7.22 -0.32 -8.29
N SER A 155 -8.16 -1.24 -8.07
CA SER A 155 -7.84 -2.63 -7.74
C SER A 155 -7.09 -3.30 -8.89
N ILE A 156 -5.97 -3.92 -8.56
CA ILE A 156 -5.19 -4.76 -9.49
C ILE A 156 -5.72 -6.20 -9.53
N LEU A 157 -6.34 -6.64 -8.43
CA LEU A 157 -6.90 -7.99 -8.32
C LEU A 157 -8.27 -8.09 -9.00
N GLU A 158 -9.07 -7.01 -8.93
CA GLU A 158 -10.41 -6.92 -9.52
C GLU A 158 -10.63 -5.55 -10.17
N PRO A 159 -9.95 -5.22 -11.30
CA PRO A 159 -9.99 -3.88 -11.90
C PRO A 159 -11.41 -3.38 -12.20
N ALA A 160 -12.30 -4.27 -12.66
CA ALA A 160 -13.67 -3.91 -12.98
C ALA A 160 -14.47 -3.35 -11.80
N SER A 161 -14.07 -3.65 -10.56
CA SER A 161 -14.77 -3.18 -9.36
C SER A 161 -14.49 -1.73 -9.03
N THR A 162 -13.32 -1.19 -9.41
CA THR A 162 -12.88 0.13 -8.96
C THR A 162 -12.36 1.04 -10.07
N LYS A 163 -11.84 0.50 -11.17
CA LYS A 163 -11.36 1.29 -12.32
C LYS A 163 -12.39 2.27 -12.91
N PRO A 164 -13.69 1.95 -12.97
CA PRO A 164 -14.72 2.88 -13.46
C PRO A 164 -14.88 4.16 -12.63
N PHE A 165 -14.34 4.20 -11.42
CA PHE A 165 -14.39 5.37 -10.52
C PHE A 165 -13.12 6.25 -10.60
N LEU A 166 -12.19 5.93 -11.48
CA LEU A 166 -11.06 6.81 -11.77
C LEU A 166 -11.51 8.09 -12.50
N VAL A 167 -10.70 9.11 -12.39
CA VAL A 167 -10.88 10.33 -13.20
C VAL A 167 -10.78 9.94 -14.67
N PRO A 168 -11.70 10.40 -15.54
CA PRO A 168 -11.64 10.13 -16.96
C PRO A 168 -10.28 10.51 -17.57
N GLY A 169 -9.71 9.60 -18.36
CA GLY A 169 -8.39 9.80 -18.97
C GLY A 169 -7.18 9.49 -18.08
N ASP A 170 -7.39 8.91 -16.91
CA ASP A 170 -6.28 8.44 -16.06
C ASP A 170 -5.64 7.20 -16.67
N ASP A 171 -4.46 7.39 -17.26
CA ASP A 171 -3.64 6.37 -17.93
C ASP A 171 -2.29 6.12 -17.23
N ARG A 172 -2.15 6.56 -15.96
CA ARG A 172 -0.86 6.52 -15.25
C ARG A 172 -0.31 5.11 -15.06
N TYR A 173 -1.18 4.14 -14.78
CA TYR A 173 -0.78 2.75 -14.64
C TYR A 173 -0.19 2.25 -15.97
N GLU A 174 -0.90 2.42 -17.06
CA GLU A 174 -0.51 1.98 -18.39
C GLU A 174 0.79 2.67 -18.87
N ARG A 175 0.94 3.97 -18.57
CA ARG A 175 2.18 4.69 -18.87
C ARG A 175 3.38 4.21 -18.08
N ALA A 176 3.18 3.92 -16.79
CA ALA A 176 4.23 3.40 -15.93
C ALA A 176 4.61 1.97 -16.35
N GLU A 177 3.63 1.12 -16.60
CA GLU A 177 3.82 -0.25 -17.09
C GLU A 177 4.64 -0.27 -18.37
N LYS A 178 4.24 0.51 -19.38
CA LYS A 178 4.98 0.64 -20.65
C LYS A 178 6.43 1.11 -20.45
N ARG A 179 6.68 2.02 -19.52
CA ARG A 179 8.06 2.47 -19.22
C ARG A 179 8.90 1.38 -18.58
N LEU A 180 8.31 0.61 -17.67
CA LEU A 180 9.00 -0.49 -16.99
C LEU A 180 9.23 -1.69 -17.91
N GLU A 181 8.34 -1.95 -18.88
CA GLU A 181 8.55 -2.95 -19.92
C GLU A 181 9.74 -2.62 -20.80
N ASN A 182 9.92 -1.35 -21.16
CA ASN A 182 10.97 -0.89 -22.06
C ASN A 182 12.28 -0.48 -21.33
N ALA A 183 12.35 -0.61 -20.01
CA ALA A 183 13.52 -0.15 -19.26
C ALA A 183 14.82 -0.95 -19.52
N ASP A 184 14.74 -2.12 -20.18
CA ASP A 184 15.90 -2.93 -20.54
C ASP A 184 16.44 -2.62 -21.96
N GLU A 185 15.78 -1.75 -22.72
CA GLU A 185 16.20 -1.41 -24.08
C GLU A 185 17.18 -0.22 -24.13
N GLN A 186 17.55 0.32 -22.98
CA GLN A 186 18.48 1.45 -22.83
C GLN A 186 19.75 1.07 -22.02
#